data_d67f36c4540215aa0e8abf11e463b2e7
#
_entry.id   d67f36c4540215aa0e8abf11e463b2e7
#
_cell.length_a   1.000
_cell.length_b   1.000
_cell.length_c   1.000
_cell.angle_alpha   90.00
_cell.angle_beta   90.00
_cell.angle_gamma   90.00
#
_symmetry.space_group_name_H-M   'P 1'
#
loop_
_entity.id
_entity.type
_entity.pdbx_description
1 polymer ?
#
loop_
_entity_poly.entity_id
_entity_poly.type
_entity_poly.pdbx_seq_one_letter_code
_entity_poly.pdbx_strand_id
1 'polypeptide(L)'
;MRVKMPRVKAAQAGRQGPAKRHLAEQFAVGEIITDMAKKEWKVGLPIGQGGFGCIYLADMNSSGSVGSDAPCVVKVEPSDNGPLFTELKFYQRAAKPEQIQKWIRTHKLKYLGVPKYWGSGLHDKNGKSYRFMIMDRFGSDLQKIYEANAKKFSRKTVLQLSLRILDILEYIHEHEYVHGDIKASNLLLSYKNPDQVYLVDYGLAYRYCPEGVHKEYKEDPKRCHDGTIEFTSIDAHNGVAPSRRGDLEILGYCMIQWLTGHLPWEDNLKDPRYVRDSKIRYRENIASLMDKCFPEKNKPGEIAKYMETVKLLDYTEKPLYQNLRDILLQGLKAIGSKDDGKLDLSVVENGGLKAKTVTKRKKEIEESKESGVEDMECSNTQTEETIQTRSRTRKRVQK
;
A
#
# COMPACT_ATOMS: atom_id res chain seq x y z
N MET A 1 61.90 7.38 33.13
CA MET A 1 61.40 6.15 32.53
C MET A 1 59.97 6.37 32.14
N ARG A 2 59.68 6.49 30.84
CA ARG A 2 58.29 6.59 30.31
C ARG A 2 57.86 5.20 29.85
N VAL A 3 56.88 4.64 30.54
CA VAL A 3 56.25 3.36 30.18
C VAL A 3 55.35 3.58 29.00
N LYS A 4 55.61 2.93 27.85
CA LYS A 4 54.74 2.88 26.65
C LYS A 4 53.64 1.85 26.88
N MET A 5 52.38 2.29 26.94
CA MET A 5 51.24 1.38 26.86
C MET A 5 51.03 0.82 25.43
N PRO A 6 50.63 -0.44 25.29
CA PRO A 6 50.42 -1.04 23.99
C PRO A 6 49.10 -0.53 23.38
N ARG A 7 49.12 -0.11 22.10
CA ARG A 7 47.93 0.20 21.28
C ARG A 7 47.14 -1.07 21.03
N VAL A 8 45.92 -1.12 21.58
CA VAL A 8 44.91 -2.12 21.21
C VAL A 8 44.44 -1.80 19.78
N LYS A 9 44.68 -2.71 18.86
CA LYS A 9 44.12 -2.65 17.49
C LYS A 9 42.60 -2.86 17.59
N ALA A 10 41.81 -1.85 17.26
CA ALA A 10 40.38 -1.99 17.07
C ALA A 10 40.13 -2.98 15.90
N ALA A 11 39.43 -4.07 16.20
CA ALA A 11 38.99 -5.02 15.20
C ALA A 11 38.03 -4.29 14.24
N GLN A 12 38.39 -4.25 12.95
CA GLN A 12 37.50 -3.82 11.91
C GLN A 12 36.35 -4.85 11.82
N ALA A 13 35.17 -4.45 12.30
CA ALA A 13 33.95 -5.18 12.04
C ALA A 13 33.72 -5.17 10.51
N GLY A 14 33.87 -6.33 9.89
CA GLY A 14 33.62 -6.52 8.48
C GLY A 14 32.20 -6.08 8.13
N ARG A 15 32.07 -5.26 7.09
CA ARG A 15 30.78 -4.93 6.47
C ARG A 15 30.10 -6.23 6.07
N GLN A 16 29.09 -6.66 6.80
CA GLN A 16 28.14 -7.64 6.30
C GLN A 16 27.39 -6.98 5.13
N GLY A 17 27.52 -7.55 3.96
CA GLY A 17 26.69 -7.18 2.80
C GLY A 17 25.21 -7.38 3.13
N PRO A 18 24.27 -6.80 2.34
CA PRO A 18 22.85 -6.93 2.59
C PRO A 18 22.49 -8.41 2.75
N ALA A 19 21.89 -8.77 3.89
CA ALA A 19 21.51 -10.14 4.19
C ALA A 19 20.70 -10.72 3.02
N LYS A 20 21.07 -11.91 2.55
CA LYS A 20 20.33 -12.61 1.51
C LYS A 20 18.90 -12.82 2.03
N ARG A 21 17.93 -12.17 1.38
CA ARG A 21 16.52 -12.29 1.70
C ARG A 21 16.04 -13.67 1.31
N HIS A 22 15.46 -14.39 2.25
CA HIS A 22 14.91 -15.71 2.02
C HIS A 22 13.41 -15.59 1.68
N LEU A 23 12.96 -16.33 0.66
CA LEU A 23 11.54 -16.49 0.37
C LEU A 23 10.93 -17.41 1.42
N ALA A 24 9.70 -17.09 1.86
CA ALA A 24 8.96 -17.96 2.74
C ALA A 24 8.60 -19.28 2.04
N GLU A 25 8.73 -20.42 2.73
CA GLU A 25 8.14 -21.68 2.27
C GLU A 25 6.63 -21.53 2.22
N GLN A 26 6.00 -22.23 1.26
CA GLN A 26 4.55 -22.19 1.15
C GLN A 26 3.89 -22.92 2.33
N PHE A 27 2.92 -22.27 2.94
CA PHE A 27 2.05 -22.88 3.94
C PHE A 27 0.96 -23.67 3.23
N ALA A 28 0.63 -24.84 3.80
CA ALA A 28 -0.41 -25.70 3.25
C ALA A 28 -1.80 -25.08 3.51
N VAL A 29 -2.72 -25.28 2.56
CA VAL A 29 -4.13 -24.94 2.78
C VAL A 29 -4.67 -25.81 3.90
N GLY A 30 -5.31 -25.19 4.89
CA GLY A 30 -5.79 -25.88 6.10
C GLY A 30 -4.78 -25.95 7.25
N GLU A 31 -3.55 -25.48 7.05
CA GLU A 31 -2.54 -25.40 8.12
C GLU A 31 -3.03 -24.49 9.24
N ILE A 32 -2.85 -24.92 10.49
CA ILE A 32 -3.25 -24.16 11.67
C ILE A 32 -2.04 -23.43 12.23
N ILE A 33 -2.19 -22.13 12.45
CA ILE A 33 -1.20 -21.30 13.11
C ILE A 33 -1.82 -20.66 14.36
N THR A 34 -1.04 -20.57 15.43
CA THR A 34 -1.51 -20.05 16.73
C THR A 34 -0.86 -18.71 17.02
N ASP A 35 -1.67 -17.67 17.26
CA ASP A 35 -1.17 -16.34 17.59
C ASP A 35 -0.71 -16.23 19.05
N MET A 36 -0.11 -15.09 19.41
CA MET A 36 0.38 -14.81 20.76
C MET A 36 -0.73 -14.79 21.81
N ALA A 37 -1.98 -14.54 21.41
CA ALA A 37 -3.16 -14.58 22.28
C ALA A 37 -3.79 -15.99 22.37
N LYS A 38 -3.11 -17.03 21.82
CA LYS A 38 -3.56 -18.43 21.78
C LYS A 38 -4.81 -18.66 20.93
N LYS A 39 -5.12 -17.74 20.01
CA LYS A 39 -6.17 -17.97 19.01
C LYS A 39 -5.58 -18.74 17.84
N GLU A 40 -6.35 -19.70 17.35
CA GLU A 40 -5.99 -20.51 16.20
C GLU A 40 -6.58 -19.92 14.91
N TRP A 41 -5.76 -19.87 13.87
CA TRP A 41 -6.10 -19.37 12.56
C TRP A 41 -5.82 -20.43 11.52
N LYS A 42 -6.78 -20.68 10.63
CA LYS A 42 -6.62 -21.62 9.53
C LYS A 42 -6.15 -20.86 8.29
N VAL A 43 -5.09 -21.35 7.67
CA VAL A 43 -4.51 -20.81 6.44
C VAL A 43 -5.30 -21.31 5.23
N GLY A 44 -5.67 -20.40 4.35
CA GLY A 44 -6.37 -20.69 3.10
C GLY A 44 -5.45 -20.63 1.87
N LEU A 45 -6.05 -20.34 0.72
CA LEU A 45 -5.31 -20.20 -0.53
C LEU A 45 -4.34 -19.00 -0.50
N PRO A 46 -3.17 -19.09 -1.14
CA PRO A 46 -2.29 -17.95 -1.36
C PRO A 46 -2.97 -16.95 -2.32
N ILE A 47 -2.93 -15.68 -1.98
CA ILE A 47 -3.53 -14.59 -2.78
C ILE A 47 -2.52 -13.55 -3.22
N GLY A 48 -1.30 -13.59 -2.70
CA GLY A 48 -0.23 -12.65 -3.06
C GLY A 48 1.12 -13.14 -2.61
N GLN A 49 2.14 -12.74 -3.35
CA GLN A 49 3.54 -12.95 -3.01
C GLN A 49 4.27 -11.62 -3.15
N GLY A 50 4.87 -11.14 -2.07
CA GLY A 50 5.72 -9.95 -2.05
C GLY A 50 7.21 -10.31 -2.09
N GLY A 51 8.07 -9.32 -2.17
CA GLY A 51 9.52 -9.52 -2.18
C GLY A 51 10.08 -10.15 -0.90
N PHE A 52 9.28 -10.24 0.17
CA PHE A 52 9.71 -10.69 1.48
C PHE A 52 8.90 -11.87 2.02
N GLY A 53 7.69 -12.11 1.52
CA GLY A 53 6.81 -13.13 2.08
C GLY A 53 5.58 -13.40 1.24
N CYS A 54 4.72 -14.26 1.76
CA CYS A 54 3.47 -14.67 1.14
C CYS A 54 2.26 -14.16 1.93
N ILE A 55 1.17 -13.92 1.21
CA ILE A 55 -0.12 -13.54 1.78
C ILE A 55 -1.13 -14.63 1.44
N TYR A 56 -1.81 -15.14 2.45
CA TYR A 56 -2.83 -16.18 2.31
C TYR A 56 -4.16 -15.67 2.83
N LEU A 57 -5.25 -16.22 2.34
CA LEU A 57 -6.54 -16.12 3.02
C LEU A 57 -6.41 -16.74 4.42
N ALA A 58 -7.13 -16.18 5.37
CA ALA A 58 -7.15 -16.71 6.73
C ALA A 58 -8.53 -16.53 7.34
N ASP A 59 -8.91 -17.50 8.19
CA ASP A 59 -10.10 -17.40 9.02
C ASP A 59 -9.79 -17.99 10.40
N MET A 60 -10.63 -17.68 11.38
CA MET A 60 -10.54 -18.33 12.68
C MET A 60 -10.73 -19.84 12.49
N ASN A 61 -9.97 -20.65 13.27
CA ASN A 61 -10.06 -22.09 13.13
C ASN A 61 -11.50 -22.57 13.35
N SER A 62 -12.12 -23.03 12.28
CA SER A 62 -13.46 -23.60 12.25
C SER A 62 -13.41 -25.01 11.68
N SER A 63 -14.47 -25.78 11.82
CA SER A 63 -14.57 -27.14 11.25
C SER A 63 -14.51 -27.18 9.72
N GLY A 64 -14.79 -26.05 9.06
CA GLY A 64 -14.79 -25.94 7.60
C GLY A 64 -13.43 -25.54 6.98
N SER A 65 -13.35 -25.58 5.66
CA SER A 65 -12.24 -25.02 4.90
C SER A 65 -12.33 -23.49 4.85
N VAL A 66 -11.19 -22.80 4.68
CA VAL A 66 -11.16 -21.33 4.47
C VAL A 66 -11.74 -21.02 3.08
N GLY A 67 -12.90 -20.35 3.06
CA GLY A 67 -13.59 -19.99 1.84
C GLY A 67 -12.90 -18.87 1.04
N SER A 68 -13.30 -18.75 -0.22
CA SER A 68 -12.85 -17.65 -1.09
C SER A 68 -13.34 -16.26 -0.64
N ASP A 69 -14.26 -16.20 0.30
CA ASP A 69 -14.84 -15.00 0.92
C ASP A 69 -14.28 -14.69 2.31
N ALA A 70 -13.24 -15.41 2.75
CA ALA A 70 -12.59 -15.22 4.05
C ALA A 70 -12.33 -13.74 4.35
N PRO A 71 -12.66 -13.26 5.56
CA PRO A 71 -12.62 -11.84 5.91
C PRO A 71 -11.21 -11.34 6.24
N CYS A 72 -10.28 -12.26 6.53
CA CYS A 72 -8.93 -11.96 6.96
C CYS A 72 -7.90 -12.52 5.99
N VAL A 73 -6.70 -11.98 6.11
CA VAL A 73 -5.48 -12.50 5.47
C VAL A 73 -4.39 -12.69 6.52
N VAL A 74 -3.48 -13.61 6.25
CA VAL A 74 -2.24 -13.78 6.99
C VAL A 74 -1.06 -13.42 6.08
N LYS A 75 -0.24 -12.46 6.52
CA LYS A 75 1.05 -12.13 5.93
C LYS A 75 2.13 -12.92 6.67
N VAL A 76 2.97 -13.66 5.94
CA VAL A 76 3.99 -14.56 6.48
C VAL A 76 5.35 -14.22 5.89
N GLU A 77 6.35 -14.06 6.73
CA GLU A 77 7.76 -13.86 6.33
C GLU A 77 8.68 -14.73 7.19
N PRO A 78 9.86 -15.14 6.68
CA PRO A 78 10.93 -15.67 7.53
C PRO A 78 11.21 -14.73 8.70
N SER A 79 11.38 -15.27 9.90
CA SER A 79 11.48 -14.47 11.14
C SER A 79 12.71 -13.58 11.20
N ASP A 80 13.73 -13.86 10.40
CA ASP A 80 14.97 -13.10 10.24
C ASP A 80 14.83 -11.90 9.27
N ASN A 81 13.74 -11.83 8.48
CA ASN A 81 13.43 -10.67 7.66
C ASN A 81 12.96 -9.48 8.53
N GLY A 82 13.36 -8.26 8.12
CA GLY A 82 13.05 -7.03 8.86
C GLY A 82 11.70 -6.38 8.61
N PRO A 83 11.18 -6.33 7.36
CA PRO A 83 10.02 -5.51 7.02
C PRO A 83 8.76 -5.84 7.82
N LEU A 84 8.35 -7.11 7.91
CA LEU A 84 7.17 -7.49 8.69
C LEU A 84 7.34 -7.20 10.19
N PHE A 85 8.56 -7.22 10.70
CA PHE A 85 8.81 -6.86 12.11
C PHE A 85 8.54 -5.37 12.37
N THR A 86 8.93 -4.49 11.46
CA THR A 86 8.67 -3.04 11.56
C THR A 86 7.18 -2.76 11.43
N GLU A 87 6.55 -3.36 10.43
CA GLU A 87 5.11 -3.25 10.18
C GLU A 87 4.30 -3.73 11.38
N LEU A 88 4.66 -4.86 11.96
CA LEU A 88 4.00 -5.43 13.14
C LEU A 88 4.05 -4.49 14.36
N LYS A 89 5.17 -3.78 14.58
CA LYS A 89 5.27 -2.81 15.67
C LYS A 89 4.26 -1.67 15.54
N PHE A 90 4.01 -1.21 14.32
CA PHE A 90 2.95 -0.22 14.06
C PHE A 90 1.58 -0.80 14.38
N TYR A 91 1.24 -1.97 13.83
CA TYR A 91 -0.08 -2.58 14.00
C TYR A 91 -0.41 -2.87 15.47
N GLN A 92 0.53 -3.39 16.23
CA GLN A 92 0.35 -3.66 17.65
C GLN A 92 0.11 -2.40 18.50
N ARG A 93 0.61 -1.23 18.07
CA ARG A 93 0.47 0.04 18.80
C ARG A 93 -0.72 0.87 18.34
N ALA A 94 -0.98 0.92 17.05
CA ALA A 94 -1.88 1.89 16.45
C ALA A 94 -3.06 1.27 15.67
N ALA A 95 -3.16 -0.06 15.55
CA ALA A 95 -4.16 -0.68 14.68
C ALA A 95 -5.10 -1.67 15.39
N LYS A 96 -5.18 -1.58 16.72
CA LYS A 96 -6.12 -2.39 17.49
C LYS A 96 -7.56 -1.94 17.19
N PRO A 97 -8.50 -2.88 16.98
CA PRO A 97 -9.89 -2.57 16.62
C PRO A 97 -10.55 -1.55 17.54
N GLU A 98 -10.33 -1.66 18.85
CA GLU A 98 -10.90 -0.75 19.85
C GLU A 98 -10.37 0.68 19.75
N GLN A 99 -9.08 0.87 19.40
CA GLN A 99 -8.47 2.18 19.20
C GLN A 99 -9.05 2.86 17.96
N ILE A 100 -9.12 2.12 16.85
CA ILE A 100 -9.72 2.59 15.59
C ILE A 100 -11.19 2.96 15.81
N GLN A 101 -11.97 2.12 16.49
CA GLN A 101 -13.39 2.39 16.77
C GLN A 101 -13.60 3.60 17.68
N LYS A 102 -12.73 3.78 18.68
CA LYS A 102 -12.74 4.97 19.54
C LYS A 102 -12.52 6.23 18.70
N TRP A 103 -11.50 6.22 17.82
CA TRP A 103 -11.20 7.35 16.94
C TRP A 103 -12.35 7.69 15.99
N ILE A 104 -12.91 6.69 15.31
CA ILE A 104 -14.06 6.85 14.41
C ILE A 104 -15.22 7.56 15.14
N ARG A 105 -15.56 7.11 16.36
CA ARG A 105 -16.65 7.72 17.14
C ARG A 105 -16.32 9.16 17.56
N THR A 106 -15.10 9.40 18.05
CA THR A 106 -14.68 10.73 18.52
C THR A 106 -14.66 11.75 17.40
N HIS A 107 -14.19 11.36 16.20
CA HIS A 107 -14.06 12.24 15.04
C HIS A 107 -15.28 12.17 14.11
N LYS A 108 -16.34 11.43 14.48
CA LYS A 108 -17.57 11.26 13.69
C LYS A 108 -17.32 10.80 12.25
N LEU A 109 -16.32 9.93 12.07
CA LEU A 109 -15.99 9.36 10.76
C LEU A 109 -16.94 8.20 10.45
N LYS A 110 -17.21 7.96 9.16
CA LYS A 110 -17.93 6.77 8.70
C LYS A 110 -17.07 5.51 8.80
N TYR A 111 -15.79 5.64 8.55
CA TYR A 111 -14.76 4.61 8.68
C TYR A 111 -13.38 5.29 8.77
N LEU A 112 -12.35 4.53 9.14
CA LEU A 112 -10.97 4.95 9.09
C LEU A 112 -10.19 3.94 8.26
N GLY A 113 -9.46 4.42 7.25
CA GLY A 113 -8.72 3.60 6.30
C GLY A 113 -7.41 3.01 6.84
N VAL A 114 -7.37 2.63 8.10
CA VAL A 114 -6.25 1.88 8.73
C VAL A 114 -6.69 0.44 8.91
N PRO A 115 -5.93 -0.55 8.38
CA PRO A 115 -6.26 -1.96 8.56
C PRO A 115 -6.29 -2.37 10.03
N LYS A 116 -7.22 -3.22 10.41
CA LYS A 116 -7.28 -3.73 11.78
C LYS A 116 -6.27 -4.87 11.98
N TYR A 117 -5.60 -4.83 13.11
CA TYR A 117 -4.74 -5.89 13.58
C TYR A 117 -5.56 -6.92 14.38
N TRP A 118 -5.49 -8.18 13.97
CA TRP A 118 -6.23 -9.26 14.63
C TRP A 118 -5.36 -10.17 15.46
N GLY A 119 -4.11 -10.40 15.07
CA GLY A 119 -3.17 -11.26 15.77
C GLY A 119 -1.84 -11.39 15.07
N SER A 120 -0.85 -11.94 15.75
CA SER A 120 0.47 -12.26 15.20
C SER A 120 1.16 -13.31 16.04
N GLY A 121 2.17 -13.94 15.48
CA GLY A 121 2.96 -14.93 16.17
C GLY A 121 4.19 -15.37 15.39
N LEU A 122 4.81 -16.40 15.91
CA LEU A 122 5.85 -17.19 15.25
C LEU A 122 5.29 -18.58 14.99
N HIS A 123 5.63 -19.15 13.87
CA HIS A 123 5.27 -20.52 13.48
C HIS A 123 6.51 -21.23 12.95
N ASP A 124 6.83 -22.36 13.56
CA ASP A 124 7.98 -23.15 13.17
C ASP A 124 7.55 -24.23 12.17
N LYS A 125 8.23 -24.28 11.01
CA LYS A 125 7.96 -25.22 9.95
C LYS A 125 9.27 -25.71 9.33
N ASN A 126 9.47 -27.00 9.26
CA ASN A 126 10.66 -27.62 8.66
C ASN A 126 11.98 -27.07 9.22
N GLY A 127 12.03 -26.82 10.54
CA GLY A 127 13.22 -26.29 11.22
C GLY A 127 13.50 -24.81 10.95
N LYS A 128 12.57 -24.08 10.31
CA LYS A 128 12.62 -22.63 10.08
C LYS A 128 11.50 -21.94 10.85
N SER A 129 11.80 -20.74 11.36
CA SER A 129 10.81 -19.92 12.06
C SER A 129 10.27 -18.84 11.13
N TYR A 130 8.94 -18.69 11.11
CA TYR A 130 8.21 -17.72 10.31
C TYR A 130 7.46 -16.77 11.23
N ARG A 131 7.57 -15.47 10.97
CA ARG A 131 6.72 -14.43 11.58
C ARG A 131 5.47 -14.29 10.75
N PHE A 132 4.32 -14.22 11.42
CA PHE A 132 3.06 -13.96 10.74
C PHE A 132 2.26 -12.86 11.42
N MET A 133 1.38 -12.22 10.65
CA MET A 133 0.43 -11.21 11.09
C MET A 133 -0.91 -11.42 10.40
N ILE A 134 -1.99 -11.35 11.19
CA ILE A 134 -3.38 -11.45 10.72
C ILE A 134 -3.97 -10.04 10.65
N MET A 135 -4.58 -9.71 9.51
CA MET A 135 -5.18 -8.41 9.27
C MET A 135 -6.43 -8.53 8.40
N ASP A 136 -7.16 -7.43 8.24
CA ASP A 136 -8.31 -7.37 7.33
C ASP A 136 -7.91 -7.74 5.90
N ARG A 137 -8.85 -8.35 5.17
CA ARG A 137 -8.71 -8.59 3.74
C ARG A 137 -9.18 -7.37 2.94
N PHE A 138 -8.42 -7.03 1.90
CA PHE A 138 -8.73 -5.97 0.96
C PHE A 138 -8.95 -6.48 -0.47
N GLY A 139 -9.52 -5.62 -1.30
CA GLY A 139 -9.72 -5.82 -2.73
C GLY A 139 -8.52 -5.34 -3.56
N SER A 140 -8.80 -4.74 -4.72
CA SER A 140 -7.77 -4.21 -5.61
C SER A 140 -7.03 -3.01 -5.01
N ASP A 141 -5.75 -2.88 -5.36
CA ASP A 141 -4.99 -1.67 -5.14
C ASP A 141 -5.34 -0.59 -6.18
N LEU A 142 -5.16 0.68 -5.79
CA LEU A 142 -5.45 1.81 -6.67
C LEU A 142 -4.48 1.93 -7.85
N GLN A 143 -3.29 1.33 -7.78
CA GLN A 143 -2.34 1.35 -8.89
C GLN A 143 -2.90 0.61 -10.12
N LYS A 144 -3.47 -0.58 -9.90
CA LYS A 144 -4.14 -1.35 -10.99
C LYS A 144 -5.28 -0.58 -11.63
N ILE A 145 -6.09 0.10 -10.80
CA ILE A 145 -7.22 0.90 -11.27
C ILE A 145 -6.70 2.13 -12.02
N TYR A 146 -5.67 2.78 -11.51
CA TYR A 146 -5.03 3.93 -12.13
C TYR A 146 -4.45 3.58 -13.51
N GLU A 147 -3.76 2.46 -13.64
CA GLU A 147 -3.24 1.96 -14.93
C GLU A 147 -4.35 1.65 -15.91
N ALA A 148 -5.45 1.01 -15.45
CA ALA A 148 -6.63 0.74 -16.27
C ALA A 148 -7.35 2.03 -16.71
N ASN A 149 -7.27 3.12 -15.95
CA ASN A 149 -7.82 4.43 -16.26
C ASN A 149 -6.84 5.35 -17.03
N ALA A 150 -5.99 4.79 -17.88
CA ALA A 150 -5.01 5.53 -18.66
C ALA A 150 -4.13 6.43 -17.79
N LYS A 151 -3.80 6.00 -16.57
CA LYS A 151 -2.99 6.70 -15.56
C LYS A 151 -3.54 8.07 -15.18
N LYS A 152 -4.85 8.18 -15.01
CA LYS A 152 -5.50 9.41 -14.52
C LYS A 152 -6.74 9.07 -13.69
N PHE A 153 -6.96 9.85 -12.64
CA PHE A 153 -8.22 9.90 -11.93
C PHE A 153 -8.91 11.25 -12.14
N SER A 154 -10.22 11.29 -11.98
CA SER A 154 -10.98 12.54 -12.01
C SER A 154 -10.58 13.44 -10.84
N ARG A 155 -10.70 14.76 -11.03
CA ARG A 155 -10.40 15.73 -9.95
C ARG A 155 -11.24 15.47 -8.70
N LYS A 156 -12.53 15.12 -8.87
CA LYS A 156 -13.39 14.71 -7.74
C LYS A 156 -12.79 13.53 -6.99
N THR A 157 -12.43 12.45 -7.69
CA THR A 157 -11.87 11.24 -7.10
C THR A 157 -10.56 11.52 -6.35
N VAL A 158 -9.63 12.29 -6.95
CA VAL A 158 -8.37 12.65 -6.30
C VAL A 158 -8.62 13.41 -5.00
N LEU A 159 -9.50 14.41 -5.00
CA LEU A 159 -9.81 15.19 -3.82
C LEU A 159 -10.46 14.34 -2.71
N GLN A 160 -11.40 13.45 -3.07
CA GLN A 160 -12.04 12.54 -2.11
C GLN A 160 -11.05 11.52 -1.53
N LEU A 161 -10.16 10.93 -2.35
CA LEU A 161 -9.09 10.04 -1.88
C LEU A 161 -8.18 10.78 -0.90
N SER A 162 -7.79 12.01 -1.23
CA SER A 162 -6.89 12.82 -0.39
C SER A 162 -7.52 13.17 0.95
N LEU A 163 -8.83 13.43 1.01
CA LEU A 163 -9.55 13.62 2.26
C LEU A 163 -9.48 12.36 3.13
N ARG A 164 -9.70 11.18 2.55
CA ARG A 164 -9.58 9.89 3.29
C ARG A 164 -8.14 9.64 3.77
N ILE A 165 -7.16 9.97 2.95
CA ILE A 165 -5.74 9.81 3.32
C ILE A 165 -5.39 10.80 4.44
N LEU A 166 -5.88 12.03 4.43
CA LEU A 166 -5.68 12.98 5.54
C LEU A 166 -6.27 12.45 6.86
N ASP A 167 -7.44 11.78 6.82
CA ASP A 167 -8.02 11.15 8.03
C ASP A 167 -7.10 10.03 8.56
N ILE A 168 -6.50 9.23 7.66
CA ILE A 168 -5.54 8.19 8.02
C ILE A 168 -4.27 8.81 8.60
N LEU A 169 -3.70 9.81 7.92
CA LEU A 169 -2.45 10.45 8.35
C LEU A 169 -2.59 11.14 9.69
N GLU A 170 -3.67 11.87 9.93
CA GLU A 170 -3.92 12.47 11.25
C GLU A 170 -3.95 11.39 12.35
N TYR A 171 -4.65 10.28 12.11
CA TYR A 171 -4.70 9.17 13.06
C TYR A 171 -3.33 8.57 13.36
N ILE A 172 -2.56 8.20 12.34
CA ILE A 172 -1.26 7.55 12.55
C ILE A 172 -0.24 8.52 13.16
N HIS A 173 -0.30 9.81 12.78
CA HIS A 173 0.54 10.85 13.35
C HIS A 173 0.24 11.09 14.83
N GLU A 174 -1.03 11.07 15.25
CA GLU A 174 -1.42 11.13 16.66
C GLU A 174 -1.00 9.88 17.46
N HIS A 175 -0.75 8.76 16.76
CA HIS A 175 -0.18 7.55 17.34
C HIS A 175 1.35 7.47 17.17
N GLU A 176 2.01 8.63 16.95
CA GLU A 176 3.46 8.79 16.89
C GLU A 176 4.15 8.17 15.66
N TYR A 177 3.41 7.76 14.64
CA TYR A 177 3.94 7.15 13.44
C TYR A 177 3.72 8.01 12.19
N VAL A 178 4.65 7.90 11.25
CA VAL A 178 4.50 8.35 9.86
C VAL A 178 4.62 7.14 8.94
N HIS A 179 4.02 7.22 7.75
CA HIS A 179 4.01 6.11 6.79
C HIS A 179 5.28 6.05 5.95
N GLY A 180 5.66 7.15 5.33
CA GLY A 180 6.89 7.32 4.54
C GLY A 180 6.86 6.75 3.11
N ASP A 181 5.78 6.04 2.70
CA ASP A 181 5.67 5.43 1.36
C ASP A 181 4.22 5.43 0.84
N ILE A 182 3.56 6.59 0.89
CA ILE A 182 2.20 6.74 0.36
C ILE A 182 2.26 6.73 -1.16
N LYS A 183 1.47 5.84 -1.78
CA LYS A 183 1.35 5.68 -3.24
C LYS A 183 0.14 4.84 -3.60
N ALA A 184 -0.29 4.85 -4.85
CA ALA A 184 -1.47 4.13 -5.30
C ALA A 184 -1.41 2.61 -5.04
N SER A 185 -0.23 1.98 -5.13
CA SER A 185 -0.08 0.55 -4.85
C SER A 185 -0.21 0.18 -3.36
N ASN A 186 -0.05 1.16 -2.46
CA ASN A 186 -0.24 0.99 -1.01
C ASN A 186 -1.64 1.45 -0.55
N LEU A 187 -2.53 1.78 -1.47
CA LEU A 187 -3.91 2.13 -1.22
C LEU A 187 -4.82 1.05 -1.78
N LEU A 188 -5.48 0.29 -0.90
CA LEU A 188 -6.33 -0.81 -1.27
C LEU A 188 -7.79 -0.48 -0.98
N LEU A 189 -8.68 -0.91 -1.88
CA LEU A 189 -10.12 -0.81 -1.63
C LEU A 189 -10.57 -1.88 -0.63
N SER A 190 -11.58 -1.58 0.16
CA SER A 190 -12.22 -2.61 0.99
C SER A 190 -12.76 -3.73 0.11
N TYR A 191 -12.57 -4.98 0.55
CA TYR A 191 -13.13 -6.14 -0.14
C TYR A 191 -14.67 -6.12 -0.19
N LYS A 192 -15.31 -5.54 0.84
CA LYS A 192 -16.78 -5.49 0.99
C LYS A 192 -17.40 -4.20 0.46
N ASN A 193 -16.68 -3.10 0.47
CA ASN A 193 -17.20 -1.78 0.06
C ASN A 193 -16.13 -1.01 -0.73
N PRO A 194 -16.20 -0.98 -2.06
CA PRO A 194 -15.21 -0.34 -2.92
C PRO A 194 -15.13 1.18 -2.79
N ASP A 195 -16.04 1.83 -2.07
CA ASP A 195 -15.96 3.26 -1.74
C ASP A 195 -15.04 3.55 -0.54
N GLN A 196 -14.52 2.51 0.12
CA GLN A 196 -13.61 2.64 1.26
C GLN A 196 -12.18 2.29 0.85
N VAL A 197 -11.25 3.20 1.07
CA VAL A 197 -9.82 3.03 0.80
C VAL A 197 -9.03 2.88 2.08
N TYR A 198 -8.05 1.99 2.07
CA TYR A 198 -7.17 1.67 3.19
C TYR A 198 -5.70 1.85 2.80
N LEU A 199 -4.93 2.50 3.65
CA LEU A 199 -3.49 2.60 3.51
C LEU A 199 -2.83 1.39 4.17
N VAL A 200 -2.04 0.66 3.41
CA VAL A 200 -1.37 -0.59 3.83
C VAL A 200 0.15 -0.48 3.65
N ASP A 201 0.86 -1.52 4.07
CA ASP A 201 2.32 -1.64 3.97
C ASP A 201 3.07 -0.61 4.83
N TYR A 202 2.98 -0.80 6.14
CA TYR A 202 3.71 -0.01 7.14
C TYR A 202 5.16 -0.52 7.36
N GLY A 203 5.73 -1.21 6.38
CA GLY A 203 7.11 -1.73 6.44
C GLY A 203 8.18 -0.64 6.54
N LEU A 204 7.89 0.56 6.04
CA LEU A 204 8.72 1.76 6.16
C LEU A 204 8.23 2.74 7.24
N ALA A 205 7.15 2.41 7.95
CA ALA A 205 6.61 3.30 8.98
C ALA A 205 7.65 3.60 10.07
N TYR A 206 7.71 4.86 10.46
CA TYR A 206 8.69 5.34 11.43
C TYR A 206 8.01 5.99 12.64
N ARG A 207 8.43 5.61 13.85
CA ARG A 207 7.96 6.23 15.09
C ARG A 207 8.73 7.55 15.30
N TYR A 208 8.20 8.63 14.75
CA TYR A 208 8.86 9.94 14.71
C TYR A 208 8.83 10.68 16.05
N CYS A 209 7.88 10.37 16.92
CA CYS A 209 7.64 11.09 18.17
C CYS A 209 7.40 10.12 19.36
N PRO A 210 8.38 9.26 19.71
CA PRO A 210 8.22 8.31 20.80
C PRO A 210 8.00 9.03 22.13
N GLU A 211 6.90 8.66 22.83
CA GLU A 211 6.55 9.21 24.14
C GLU A 211 6.40 10.75 24.16
N GLY A 212 5.92 11.30 23.03
CA GLY A 212 5.72 12.73 22.86
C GLY A 212 6.99 13.53 22.53
N VAL A 213 8.15 12.87 22.40
CA VAL A 213 9.41 13.54 22.04
C VAL A 213 9.69 13.38 20.56
N HIS A 214 9.55 14.47 19.81
CA HIS A 214 9.84 14.46 18.38
C HIS A 214 11.33 14.24 18.11
N LYS A 215 11.66 13.42 17.10
CA LYS A 215 13.05 13.23 16.66
C LYS A 215 13.62 14.52 16.11
N GLU A 216 14.92 14.73 16.32
CA GLU A 216 15.64 15.90 15.82
C GLU A 216 15.82 15.83 14.30
N TYR A 217 15.89 17.02 13.67
CA TYR A 217 16.30 17.14 12.28
C TYR A 217 17.79 16.85 12.17
N LYS A 218 18.11 15.70 11.59
CA LYS A 218 19.50 15.28 11.41
C LYS A 218 19.63 14.53 10.09
N GLU A 219 20.47 15.05 9.21
CA GLU A 219 20.80 14.40 7.95
C GLU A 219 21.74 13.20 8.19
N ASP A 220 21.43 12.07 7.58
CA ASP A 220 22.25 10.86 7.56
C ASP A 220 22.43 10.38 6.12
N PRO A 221 23.62 10.55 5.52
CA PRO A 221 23.88 10.13 4.14
C PRO A 221 23.63 8.63 3.86
N LYS A 222 23.57 7.80 4.92
CA LYS A 222 23.28 6.35 4.77
C LYS A 222 21.79 6.06 4.59
N ARG A 223 20.94 7.01 4.90
CA ARG A 223 19.47 6.92 4.85
C ARG A 223 18.86 7.72 3.71
N CYS A 224 19.69 8.33 2.86
CA CYS A 224 19.21 9.13 1.74
C CYS A 224 18.35 8.29 0.80
N HIS A 225 17.26 8.91 0.35
CA HIS A 225 16.35 8.40 -0.68
C HIS A 225 15.50 7.19 -0.26
N ASP A 226 15.24 7.00 1.05
CA ASP A 226 14.29 5.99 1.52
C ASP A 226 12.88 6.25 0.97
N GLY A 227 12.14 5.19 0.62
CA GLY A 227 10.80 5.25 0.04
C GLY A 227 10.78 5.04 -1.48
N THR A 228 9.67 5.37 -2.11
CA THR A 228 9.50 5.31 -3.57
C THR A 228 10.00 6.61 -4.19
N ILE A 229 11.02 6.52 -5.01
CA ILE A 229 11.81 7.67 -5.49
C ILE A 229 10.97 8.79 -6.12
N GLU A 230 9.91 8.44 -6.84
CA GLU A 230 8.99 9.40 -7.45
C GLU A 230 8.31 10.29 -6.39
N PHE A 231 7.95 9.72 -5.24
CA PHE A 231 7.10 10.37 -4.24
C PHE A 231 7.84 10.77 -2.97
N THR A 232 8.99 10.15 -2.68
CA THR A 232 9.70 10.35 -1.42
C THR A 232 9.95 11.84 -1.13
N SER A 233 9.85 12.25 0.15
CA SER A 233 9.97 13.64 0.55
C SER A 233 11.40 14.18 0.40
N ILE A 234 11.56 15.50 0.35
CA ILE A 234 12.87 16.16 0.33
C ILE A 234 13.66 15.81 1.60
N ASP A 235 13.00 15.74 2.76
CA ASP A 235 13.65 15.30 4.01
C ASP A 235 14.25 13.89 3.87
N ALA A 236 13.51 12.94 3.30
CA ALA A 236 14.01 11.59 3.07
C ALA A 236 15.12 11.55 2.01
N HIS A 237 15.05 12.40 0.97
CA HIS A 237 16.17 12.56 0.04
C HIS A 237 17.46 13.04 0.72
N ASN A 238 17.34 13.86 1.76
CA ASN A 238 18.48 14.34 2.56
C ASN A 238 18.89 13.36 3.68
N GLY A 239 18.20 12.21 3.79
CA GLY A 239 18.47 11.22 4.83
C GLY A 239 17.98 11.63 6.22
N VAL A 240 17.07 12.60 6.30
CA VAL A 240 16.43 12.99 7.55
C VAL A 240 15.36 11.96 7.93
N ALA A 241 15.22 11.69 9.23
CA ALA A 241 14.17 10.80 9.70
C ALA A 241 12.78 11.30 9.27
N PRO A 242 11.88 10.41 8.79
CA PRO A 242 10.56 10.83 8.33
C PRO A 242 9.77 11.56 9.42
N SER A 243 8.99 12.56 9.02
CA SER A 243 8.13 13.35 9.89
C SER A 243 6.76 13.58 9.23
N ARG A 244 5.82 14.19 9.98
CA ARG A 244 4.46 14.49 9.51
C ARG A 244 4.44 15.28 8.19
N ARG A 245 5.29 16.31 8.06
CA ARG A 245 5.36 17.11 6.83
C ARG A 245 5.78 16.29 5.61
N GLY A 246 6.63 15.28 5.82
CA GLY A 246 7.06 14.39 4.74
C GLY A 246 5.91 13.56 4.16
N ASP A 247 5.04 12.98 4.99
CA ASP A 247 3.85 12.26 4.52
C ASP A 247 2.89 13.19 3.76
N LEU A 248 2.70 14.43 4.22
CA LEU A 248 1.86 15.41 3.54
C LEU A 248 2.47 15.87 2.20
N GLU A 249 3.79 16.01 2.13
CA GLU A 249 4.51 16.30 0.88
C GLU A 249 4.35 15.17 -0.13
N ILE A 250 4.50 13.90 0.30
CA ILE A 250 4.28 12.72 -0.53
C ILE A 250 2.85 12.70 -1.06
N LEU A 251 1.85 12.97 -0.22
CA LEU A 251 0.44 13.04 -0.66
C LEU A 251 0.24 14.12 -1.75
N GLY A 252 0.90 15.28 -1.62
CA GLY A 252 0.87 16.32 -2.63
C GLY A 252 1.39 15.85 -4.00
N TYR A 253 2.51 15.13 -4.03
CA TYR A 253 3.06 14.55 -5.25
C TYR A 253 2.13 13.46 -5.83
N CYS A 254 1.55 12.63 -4.99
CA CYS A 254 0.55 11.65 -5.43
C CYS A 254 -0.67 12.32 -6.09
N MET A 255 -1.21 13.38 -5.49
CA MET A 255 -2.34 14.13 -6.08
C MET A 255 -2.01 14.65 -7.47
N ILE A 256 -0.84 15.24 -7.66
CA ILE A 256 -0.40 15.78 -8.96
C ILE A 256 -0.30 14.61 -9.96
N GLN A 257 0.38 13.51 -9.61
CA GLN A 257 0.53 12.37 -10.51
C GLN A 257 -0.83 11.74 -10.87
N TRP A 258 -1.73 11.58 -9.91
CA TRP A 258 -3.05 10.99 -10.19
C TRP A 258 -3.92 11.86 -11.11
N LEU A 259 -3.72 13.18 -11.11
CA LEU A 259 -4.41 14.10 -12.00
C LEU A 259 -3.80 14.17 -13.40
N THR A 260 -2.48 14.09 -13.49
CA THR A 260 -1.75 14.39 -14.74
C THR A 260 -1.20 13.16 -15.44
N GLY A 261 -0.97 12.09 -14.69
CA GLY A 261 -0.34 10.86 -15.19
C GLY A 261 1.18 10.82 -15.02
N HIS A 262 1.80 11.91 -14.58
CA HIS A 262 3.27 12.02 -14.44
C HIS A 262 3.69 13.13 -13.49
N LEU A 263 4.95 13.08 -13.04
CA LEU A 263 5.64 14.14 -12.30
C LEU A 263 6.84 14.65 -13.11
N PRO A 264 7.25 15.92 -12.95
CA PRO A 264 8.29 16.52 -13.80
C PRO A 264 9.66 15.82 -13.75
N TRP A 265 9.95 15.10 -12.67
CA TRP A 265 11.22 14.40 -12.44
C TRP A 265 11.19 12.91 -12.79
N GLU A 266 10.08 12.40 -13.34
CA GLU A 266 9.98 10.98 -13.75
C GLU A 266 10.80 10.67 -15.00
N ASP A 267 11.28 11.66 -15.72
CA ASP A 267 12.18 11.51 -16.88
C ASP A 267 13.55 10.92 -16.50
N ASN A 268 14.01 11.05 -15.25
CA ASN A 268 15.28 10.49 -14.79
C ASN A 268 15.24 9.97 -13.33
N LEU A 269 14.40 8.97 -13.04
CA LEU A 269 14.31 8.34 -11.72
C LEU A 269 15.56 7.53 -11.31
N LYS A 270 16.45 7.25 -12.27
CA LYS A 270 17.70 6.52 -11.99
C LYS A 270 18.74 7.39 -11.27
N ASP A 271 18.57 8.69 -11.29
CA ASP A 271 19.42 9.63 -10.58
C ASP A 271 18.66 10.26 -9.39
N PRO A 272 18.81 9.72 -8.18
CA PRO A 272 18.11 10.25 -6.99
C PRO A 272 18.48 11.70 -6.65
N ARG A 273 19.66 12.17 -7.03
CA ARG A 273 20.07 13.57 -6.82
C ARG A 273 19.32 14.50 -7.75
N TYR A 274 19.20 14.13 -9.02
CA TYR A 274 18.37 14.86 -9.97
C TYR A 274 16.92 15.00 -9.49
N VAL A 275 16.33 13.90 -9.00
CA VAL A 275 14.97 13.88 -8.45
C VAL A 275 14.85 14.83 -7.26
N ARG A 276 15.77 14.73 -6.28
CA ARG A 276 15.84 15.63 -5.12
C ARG A 276 15.91 17.08 -5.54
N ASP A 277 16.88 17.43 -6.40
CA ASP A 277 17.16 18.83 -6.78
C ASP A 277 15.99 19.41 -7.59
N SER A 278 15.31 18.58 -8.38
CA SER A 278 14.07 18.94 -9.07
C SER A 278 12.94 19.24 -8.07
N LYS A 279 12.74 18.40 -7.06
CA LYS A 279 11.73 18.62 -6.01
C LYS A 279 12.01 19.87 -5.21
N ILE A 280 13.27 20.14 -4.84
CA ILE A 280 13.68 21.36 -4.14
C ILE A 280 13.33 22.59 -4.98
N ARG A 281 13.73 22.64 -6.25
CA ARG A 281 13.44 23.74 -7.17
C ARG A 281 11.93 23.99 -7.30
N TYR A 282 11.12 22.94 -7.44
CA TYR A 282 9.67 23.10 -7.56
C TYR A 282 8.99 23.42 -6.23
N ARG A 283 9.54 22.99 -5.09
CA ARG A 283 9.06 23.41 -3.77
C ARG A 283 9.27 24.92 -3.55
N GLU A 284 10.37 25.46 -3.99
CA GLU A 284 10.62 26.92 -3.91
C GLU A 284 9.61 27.69 -4.76
N ASN A 285 9.23 27.16 -5.91
CA ASN A 285 8.29 27.80 -6.83
C ASN A 285 7.16 26.83 -7.22
N ILE A 286 6.13 26.75 -6.37
CA ILE A 286 4.95 25.90 -6.61
C ILE A 286 4.20 26.29 -7.87
N ALA A 287 4.15 27.59 -8.23
CA ALA A 287 3.54 28.04 -9.47
C ALA A 287 4.21 27.39 -10.69
N SER A 288 5.54 27.31 -10.70
CA SER A 288 6.29 26.64 -11.77
C SER A 288 6.00 25.12 -11.83
N LEU A 289 5.81 24.45 -10.68
CA LEU A 289 5.36 23.06 -10.65
C LEU A 289 3.99 22.90 -11.31
N MET A 290 3.05 23.77 -10.95
CA MET A 290 1.68 23.72 -11.49
C MET A 290 1.67 24.05 -12.99
N ASP A 291 2.49 24.99 -13.44
CA ASP A 291 2.63 25.33 -14.86
C ASP A 291 3.20 24.17 -15.68
N LYS A 292 4.16 23.44 -15.11
CA LYS A 292 4.78 22.27 -15.75
C LYS A 292 3.82 21.09 -15.86
N CYS A 293 2.96 20.88 -14.85
CA CYS A 293 2.10 19.71 -14.75
C CYS A 293 0.72 19.91 -15.39
N PHE A 294 0.18 21.14 -15.41
CA PHE A 294 -1.19 21.41 -15.83
C PHE A 294 -1.26 22.44 -16.97
N PRO A 295 -2.11 22.19 -17.99
CA PRO A 295 -2.40 23.21 -19.00
C PRO A 295 -3.02 24.47 -18.37
N GLU A 296 -2.72 25.64 -18.92
CA GLU A 296 -3.11 26.95 -18.35
C GLU A 296 -4.58 27.08 -17.95
N LYS A 297 -5.50 26.46 -18.71
CA LYS A 297 -6.94 26.58 -18.48
C LYS A 297 -7.50 25.76 -17.33
N ASN A 298 -6.73 24.81 -16.77
CA ASN A 298 -7.26 23.79 -15.83
C ASN A 298 -6.38 23.56 -14.59
N LYS A 299 -5.63 24.57 -14.16
CA LYS A 299 -4.80 24.47 -12.97
C LYS A 299 -5.65 24.34 -11.70
N PRO A 300 -5.53 23.24 -10.92
CA PRO A 300 -6.29 23.08 -9.68
C PRO A 300 -5.67 23.94 -8.58
N GLY A 301 -6.28 25.09 -8.32
CA GLY A 301 -5.77 26.05 -7.32
C GLY A 301 -5.70 25.49 -5.90
N GLU A 302 -6.55 24.53 -5.55
CA GLU A 302 -6.51 23.85 -4.27
C GLU A 302 -5.26 22.98 -4.10
N ILE A 303 -4.75 22.39 -5.18
CA ILE A 303 -3.50 21.60 -5.13
C ILE A 303 -2.30 22.54 -4.90
N ALA A 304 -2.26 23.67 -5.62
CA ALA A 304 -1.24 24.69 -5.38
C ALA A 304 -1.27 25.17 -3.91
N LYS A 305 -2.47 25.53 -3.41
CA LYS A 305 -2.66 25.98 -2.02
C LYS A 305 -2.27 24.94 -0.99
N TYR A 306 -2.60 23.66 -1.26
CA TYR A 306 -2.17 22.53 -0.43
C TYR A 306 -0.64 22.44 -0.35
N MET A 307 0.04 22.46 -1.50
CA MET A 307 1.51 22.38 -1.58
C MET A 307 2.18 23.56 -0.89
N GLU A 308 1.67 24.80 -1.08
CA GLU A 308 2.17 25.98 -0.38
C GLU A 308 1.98 25.88 1.14
N THR A 309 0.84 25.34 1.61
CA THR A 309 0.59 25.13 3.04
C THR A 309 1.56 24.10 3.63
N VAL A 310 1.81 23.00 2.92
CA VAL A 310 2.74 21.95 3.38
C VAL A 310 4.19 22.44 3.35
N LYS A 311 4.57 23.23 2.36
CA LYS A 311 5.90 23.85 2.25
C LYS A 311 6.27 24.67 3.48
N LEU A 312 5.31 25.35 4.11
CA LEU A 312 5.52 26.23 5.25
C LEU A 312 5.65 25.50 6.59
N LEU A 313 5.37 24.20 6.64
CA LEU A 313 5.46 23.42 7.88
C LEU A 313 6.92 23.25 8.32
N ASP A 314 7.17 23.56 9.58
CA ASP A 314 8.42 23.18 10.23
C ASP A 314 8.51 21.64 10.44
N TYR A 315 9.74 21.13 10.56
CA TYR A 315 9.99 19.70 10.69
C TYR A 315 9.26 19.05 11.87
N THR A 316 9.20 19.74 13.01
CA THR A 316 8.55 19.26 14.25
C THR A 316 7.12 19.75 14.38
N GLU A 317 6.66 20.61 13.49
CA GLU A 317 5.33 21.23 13.60
C GLU A 317 4.20 20.21 13.46
N LYS A 318 3.16 20.37 14.27
CA LYS A 318 1.91 19.63 14.12
C LYS A 318 1.05 20.31 13.05
N PRO A 319 0.76 19.62 11.93
CA PRO A 319 -0.06 20.20 10.86
C PRO A 319 -1.49 20.51 11.33
N LEU A 320 -2.08 21.57 10.80
CA LEU A 320 -3.50 21.86 10.95
C LEU A 320 -4.29 21.06 9.89
N TYR A 321 -4.57 19.78 10.19
CA TYR A 321 -5.22 18.85 9.24
C TYR A 321 -6.56 19.38 8.76
N GLN A 322 -7.33 20.06 9.62
CA GLN A 322 -8.60 20.64 9.23
C GLN A 322 -8.42 21.71 8.13
N ASN A 323 -7.37 22.56 8.22
CA ASN A 323 -7.07 23.52 7.17
C ASN A 323 -6.79 22.84 5.82
N LEU A 324 -6.02 21.73 5.83
CA LEU A 324 -5.75 20.94 4.62
C LEU A 324 -7.04 20.32 4.04
N ARG A 325 -7.93 19.81 4.91
CA ARG A 325 -9.25 19.32 4.48
C ARG A 325 -10.10 20.43 3.87
N ASP A 326 -10.13 21.59 4.49
CA ASP A 326 -10.91 22.74 4.00
C ASP A 326 -10.43 23.21 2.62
N ILE A 327 -9.13 23.19 2.35
CA ILE A 327 -8.57 23.46 1.02
C ILE A 327 -9.11 22.46 -0.02
N LEU A 328 -9.10 21.16 0.28
CA LEU A 328 -9.60 20.13 -0.64
C LEU A 328 -11.12 20.19 -0.82
N LEU A 329 -11.87 20.48 0.25
CA LEU A 329 -13.33 20.66 0.19
C LEU A 329 -13.72 21.89 -0.63
N GLN A 330 -12.95 22.99 -0.53
CA GLN A 330 -13.13 24.15 -1.41
C GLN A 330 -12.86 23.79 -2.89
N GLY A 331 -11.86 22.93 -3.14
CA GLY A 331 -11.61 22.39 -4.47
C GLY A 331 -12.79 21.58 -5.02
N LEU A 332 -13.40 20.71 -4.21
CA LEU A 332 -14.62 19.99 -4.59
C LEU A 332 -15.77 20.94 -4.90
N LYS A 333 -15.98 21.96 -4.08
CA LYS A 333 -17.01 22.99 -4.33
C LYS A 333 -16.75 23.77 -5.63
N ALA A 334 -15.51 24.10 -5.93
CA ALA A 334 -15.13 24.83 -7.14
C ALA A 334 -15.44 24.08 -8.44
N ILE A 335 -15.46 22.74 -8.40
CA ILE A 335 -15.88 21.88 -9.53
C ILE A 335 -17.36 21.50 -9.48
N GLY A 336 -18.17 22.17 -8.65
CA GLY A 336 -19.61 21.87 -8.50
C GLY A 336 -19.90 20.50 -7.85
N SER A 337 -18.95 19.99 -7.05
CA SER A 337 -19.05 18.67 -6.42
C SER A 337 -19.02 18.76 -4.88
N LYS A 338 -19.23 17.63 -4.22
CA LYS A 338 -19.15 17.49 -2.75
C LYS A 338 -18.51 16.18 -2.38
N ASP A 339 -18.07 16.06 -1.12
CA ASP A 339 -17.62 14.80 -0.55
C ASP A 339 -18.87 13.94 -0.19
N ASP A 340 -19.33 13.15 -1.14
CA ASP A 340 -20.45 12.22 -0.98
C ASP A 340 -20.01 10.84 -0.48
N GLY A 341 -18.70 10.61 -0.38
CA GLY A 341 -18.09 9.35 0.05
C GLY A 341 -18.14 8.26 -1.02
N LYS A 342 -18.49 8.59 -2.28
CA LYS A 342 -18.49 7.67 -3.41
C LYS A 342 -17.31 7.94 -4.31
N LEU A 343 -16.44 6.95 -4.46
CA LEU A 343 -15.27 7.03 -5.33
C LEU A 343 -15.66 6.62 -6.75
N ASP A 344 -15.52 7.53 -7.71
CA ASP A 344 -15.68 7.20 -9.12
C ASP A 344 -14.36 6.66 -9.67
N LEU A 345 -14.22 5.35 -9.59
CA LEU A 345 -13.06 4.58 -10.04
C LEU A 345 -13.37 3.80 -11.33
N SER A 346 -14.46 4.13 -12.01
CA SER A 346 -14.84 3.50 -13.28
C SER A 346 -13.81 3.82 -14.36
N VAL A 347 -13.49 2.82 -15.18
CA VAL A 347 -12.65 3.01 -16.37
C VAL A 347 -13.40 3.93 -17.33
N VAL A 348 -12.82 5.07 -17.68
CA VAL A 348 -13.37 5.94 -18.73
C VAL A 348 -13.08 5.26 -20.08
N GLU A 349 -14.06 4.50 -20.60
CA GLU A 349 -14.02 4.03 -21.97
C GLU A 349 -14.05 5.26 -22.90
N ASN A 350 -12.92 5.53 -23.53
CA ASN A 350 -12.84 6.51 -24.62
C ASN A 350 -13.63 5.98 -25.81
N GLY A 351 -14.83 6.51 -26.01
CA GLY A 351 -15.60 6.32 -27.25
C GLY A 351 -16.78 5.37 -27.12
N GLY A 352 -17.93 5.92 -26.78
CA GLY A 352 -19.27 5.51 -27.18
C GLY A 352 -19.64 4.05 -27.03
N LEU A 353 -20.22 3.73 -25.88
CA LEU A 353 -21.39 2.85 -25.75
C LEU A 353 -21.71 2.70 -24.25
N LYS A 354 -22.88 3.09 -23.85
CA LYS A 354 -23.38 3.01 -22.49
C LYS A 354 -23.25 1.58 -21.96
N ALA A 355 -22.42 1.36 -20.94
CA ALA A 355 -22.35 0.11 -20.21
C ALA A 355 -23.70 -0.19 -19.57
N LYS A 356 -24.37 -1.22 -20.04
CA LYS A 356 -25.53 -1.81 -19.39
C LYS A 356 -25.05 -2.52 -18.12
N THR A 357 -25.55 -2.07 -17.01
CA THR A 357 -25.41 -2.55 -15.64
C THR A 357 -25.36 -4.09 -15.57
N VAL A 358 -24.32 -4.62 -14.96
CA VAL A 358 -24.11 -6.05 -14.62
C VAL A 358 -25.04 -6.44 -13.45
N THR A 359 -26.33 -6.19 -13.58
CA THR A 359 -27.31 -6.58 -12.54
C THR A 359 -28.35 -7.57 -13.08
N LYS A 360 -28.15 -8.16 -14.28
CA LYS A 360 -29.11 -9.08 -14.87
C LYS A 360 -28.65 -10.53 -15.12
N ARG A 361 -27.45 -10.90 -14.63
CA ARG A 361 -26.95 -12.29 -14.78
C ARG A 361 -27.22 -13.25 -13.63
N LYS A 362 -27.98 -12.81 -12.61
CA LYS A 362 -28.38 -13.70 -11.50
C LYS A 362 -29.84 -14.18 -11.55
N LYS A 363 -30.63 -13.75 -12.56
CA LYS A 363 -32.01 -14.17 -12.68
C LYS A 363 -32.30 -15.14 -13.86
N GLU A 364 -31.32 -15.37 -14.74
CA GLU A 364 -31.48 -16.29 -15.86
C GLU A 364 -30.93 -17.71 -15.65
N ILE A 365 -30.35 -17.99 -14.45
CA ILE A 365 -29.87 -19.33 -14.11
C ILE A 365 -30.86 -20.09 -13.19
N GLU A 366 -31.87 -19.43 -12.63
CA GLU A 366 -32.88 -20.08 -11.79
C GLU A 366 -34.15 -20.47 -12.57
N GLU A 367 -34.38 -20.01 -13.81
CA GLU A 367 -35.59 -20.37 -14.63
C GLU A 367 -35.35 -21.48 -15.66
N SER A 368 -34.15 -22.10 -15.73
CA SER A 368 -33.88 -23.20 -16.67
C SER A 368 -33.69 -24.57 -15.98
N LYS A 369 -34.19 -24.76 -14.75
CA LYS A 369 -34.13 -26.04 -14.02
C LYS A 369 -35.48 -26.69 -13.71
N GLU A 370 -36.55 -26.24 -14.31
CA GLU A 370 -37.84 -26.97 -14.24
C GLU A 370 -38.39 -27.17 -15.65
N SER A 371 -37.93 -28.20 -16.33
CA SER A 371 -38.71 -28.99 -17.30
C SER A 371 -37.80 -29.97 -18.04
N GLY A 372 -38.08 -31.25 -17.97
CA GLY A 372 -37.59 -32.25 -18.89
C GLY A 372 -36.81 -33.42 -18.25
N VAL A 373 -37.55 -34.27 -17.60
CA VAL A 373 -37.18 -35.70 -17.45
C VAL A 373 -37.75 -36.39 -18.67
N GLU A 374 -36.91 -37.03 -19.47
CA GLU A 374 -37.29 -38.26 -20.22
C GLU A 374 -36.01 -38.92 -20.80
N ASP A 375 -36.03 -40.23 -20.69
CA ASP A 375 -35.04 -41.23 -21.00
C ASP A 375 -34.47 -41.22 -22.42
N MET A 376 -33.23 -41.65 -22.61
CA MET A 376 -32.91 -42.77 -23.52
C MET A 376 -31.44 -43.21 -23.43
N GLU A 377 -31.30 -44.52 -23.51
CA GLU A 377 -30.09 -45.32 -23.43
C GLU A 377 -29.07 -45.20 -24.58
N CYS A 378 -27.86 -45.54 -24.25
CA CYS A 378 -26.87 -46.39 -24.95
C CYS A 378 -26.36 -46.02 -26.36
N SER A 379 -25.07 -45.77 -26.46
CA SER A 379 -24.15 -46.63 -27.22
C SER A 379 -22.68 -46.17 -27.16
N ASN A 380 -21.82 -47.10 -26.89
CA ASN A 380 -20.35 -47.09 -27.01
C ASN A 380 -19.91 -46.84 -28.48
N THR A 381 -18.85 -46.07 -28.67
CA THR A 381 -17.75 -46.44 -29.60
C THR A 381 -16.47 -45.69 -29.27
N GLN A 382 -15.41 -46.49 -29.11
CA GLN A 382 -14.00 -46.09 -28.97
C GLN A 382 -13.48 -45.56 -30.31
N THR A 383 -12.61 -44.58 -30.25
CA THR A 383 -11.50 -44.44 -31.22
C THR A 383 -10.30 -43.76 -30.55
N GLU A 384 -9.23 -44.53 -30.45
CA GLU A 384 -7.88 -44.12 -30.15
C GLU A 384 -7.30 -43.30 -31.32
N GLU A 385 -6.66 -42.19 -31.06
CA GLU A 385 -5.65 -41.64 -31.98
C GLU A 385 -4.43 -41.13 -31.25
N THR A 386 -3.34 -41.75 -31.63
CA THR A 386 -1.94 -41.60 -31.29
C THR A 386 -1.37 -40.26 -31.77
N ILE A 387 -0.70 -39.50 -30.92
CA ILE A 387 0.14 -38.39 -31.37
C ILE A 387 1.57 -38.57 -30.92
N GLN A 388 2.42 -38.66 -31.95
CA GLN A 388 3.85 -38.84 -31.91
C GLN A 388 4.61 -37.63 -31.36
N THR A 389 5.56 -37.92 -30.50
CA THR A 389 6.63 -37.03 -30.07
C THR A 389 7.62 -36.71 -31.19
N ARG A 390 7.95 -35.44 -31.40
CA ARG A 390 9.15 -35.01 -32.13
C ARG A 390 10.09 -34.21 -31.24
N SER A 391 11.17 -34.86 -30.86
CA SER A 391 12.38 -34.25 -30.30
C SER A 391 13.13 -33.46 -31.36
N ARG A 392 13.57 -32.25 -31.06
CA ARG A 392 14.61 -31.54 -31.84
C ARG A 392 15.75 -31.10 -30.92
N THR A 393 16.81 -31.83 -31.01
CA THR A 393 18.19 -31.52 -30.58
C THR A 393 18.71 -30.26 -31.28
N ARG A 394 19.28 -29.32 -30.54
CA ARG A 394 20.11 -28.27 -31.11
C ARG A 394 21.49 -28.26 -30.47
N LYS A 395 22.48 -28.48 -31.34
CA LYS A 395 23.91 -28.52 -31.09
C LYS A 395 24.45 -27.17 -30.61
N ARG A 396 25.38 -27.28 -29.69
CA ARG A 396 26.37 -26.28 -29.26
C ARG A 396 27.37 -25.99 -30.39
N VAL A 397 27.67 -24.73 -30.67
CA VAL A 397 28.93 -24.33 -31.35
C VAL A 397 29.59 -23.26 -30.49
N GLN A 398 30.82 -23.56 -30.10
CA GLN A 398 31.79 -22.65 -29.52
C GLN A 398 32.40 -21.76 -30.61
N LYS A 399 32.54 -20.49 -30.35
CA LYS A 399 33.77 -19.73 -30.53
C LYS A 399 33.73 -18.49 -29.67
#